data_cb1eb5f09b42f51b8db0c5d9783fec56
#
_entry.id   cb1eb5f09b42f51b8db0c5d9783fec56
#
_cell.length_a   1.000
_cell.length_b   1.000
_cell.length_c   1.000
_cell.angle_alpha   90.00
_cell.angle_beta   90.00
_cell.angle_gamma   90.00
#
_symmetry.space_group_name_H-M   'P 1'
#
loop_
_entity.id
_entity.type
_entity.pdbx_description
1 polymer ?
#
loop_
_entity_poly.entity_id
_entity_poly.type
_entity_poly.pdbx_seq_one_letter_code
_entity_poly.pdbx_strand_id
1 'polypeptide(L)'
;MQRHVAILGAGPIGLDAALACADAGWPFTVYEAADTVAAHLRAWGHVRLFTPWDLNVSHRMRARLPDTPTGDGCPTGAELATRLLDPVAALPALEGRIRYRTRVAAIARTGLLKHEQIGTGTRATAPFTLLLDTPDGEAIAEADLVLDCTGTYSHPNTLGPGGIPAPGERALADRITRTLPNTEESDRWAGTVLLVGAGKSAQTAARDLAGLPGTRVEWVVRKPAPDWGAVPDDTLPGRQHLVDTSRALADGANDRVAVHTGAYIQALSPESDRIRVALATEGGPHEISCDHVVALTGYTGDASLYRQLQVHECYATGAPMNVSAALLGSAGGDCLTQPAVGIDALRNPEPHFFILGAKSYGRLNTFLLRTGYQQIDQFVAAYADAPRLLSTGT
;
A
#
# COMPACT_ATOMS: atom_id res chain seq x y z
N MET A 1 -20.69 -12.46 25.11
CA MET A 1 -20.31 -11.07 24.83
C MET A 1 -20.15 -10.91 23.34
N GLN A 2 -20.55 -9.78 22.77
CA GLN A 2 -20.37 -9.48 21.36
C GLN A 2 -18.90 -9.14 21.11
N ARG A 3 -18.27 -9.75 20.11
CA ARG A 3 -16.84 -9.56 19.82
C ARG A 3 -16.56 -8.13 19.36
N HIS A 4 -15.57 -7.47 19.96
CA HIS A 4 -15.10 -6.16 19.53
C HIS A 4 -14.06 -6.30 18.42
N VAL A 5 -14.26 -5.60 17.30
CA VAL A 5 -13.37 -5.60 16.13
C VAL A 5 -12.50 -4.35 16.13
N ALA A 6 -11.19 -4.51 16.11
CA ALA A 6 -10.24 -3.43 15.83
C ALA A 6 -9.92 -3.42 14.34
N ILE A 7 -10.18 -2.29 13.68
CA ILE A 7 -9.85 -2.05 12.27
C ILE A 7 -8.70 -1.05 12.23
N LEU A 8 -7.59 -1.42 11.61
CA LEU A 8 -6.38 -0.59 11.56
C LEU A 8 -6.28 0.09 10.19
N GLY A 9 -6.35 1.42 10.21
CA GLY A 9 -6.33 2.28 9.03
C GLY A 9 -7.73 2.64 8.51
N ALA A 10 -7.95 3.93 8.24
CA ALA A 10 -9.17 4.48 7.66
C ALA A 10 -9.00 4.80 6.15
N GLY A 11 -8.33 3.92 5.43
CA GLY A 11 -8.29 3.89 3.97
C GLY A 11 -9.54 3.22 3.37
N PRO A 12 -9.59 3.04 2.03
CA PRO A 12 -10.75 2.46 1.36
C PRO A 12 -11.21 1.12 1.95
N ILE A 13 -10.26 0.23 2.25
CA ILE A 13 -10.57 -1.12 2.75
C ILE A 13 -10.99 -1.08 4.22
N GLY A 14 -10.35 -0.24 5.05
CA GLY A 14 -10.73 -0.09 6.45
C GLY A 14 -12.11 0.53 6.62
N LEU A 15 -12.48 1.51 5.78
CA LEU A 15 -13.82 2.09 5.79
C LEU A 15 -14.88 1.10 5.30
N ASP A 16 -14.60 0.28 4.29
CA ASP A 16 -15.52 -0.79 3.87
C ASP A 16 -15.69 -1.86 4.96
N ALA A 17 -14.60 -2.22 5.65
CA ALA A 17 -14.64 -3.12 6.81
C ALA A 17 -15.49 -2.54 7.95
N ALA A 18 -15.39 -1.22 8.20
CA ALA A 18 -16.20 -0.54 9.20
C ALA A 18 -17.70 -0.57 8.85
N LEU A 19 -18.03 -0.33 7.57
CA LEU A 19 -19.42 -0.47 7.10
C LEU A 19 -19.93 -1.90 7.24
N ALA A 20 -19.09 -2.88 6.91
CA ALA A 20 -19.43 -4.29 7.05
C ALA A 20 -19.70 -4.69 8.51
N CYS A 21 -18.88 -4.21 9.46
CA CYS A 21 -19.11 -4.41 10.89
C CYS A 21 -20.41 -3.73 11.35
N ALA A 22 -20.69 -2.52 10.87
CA ALA A 22 -21.94 -1.81 11.17
C ALA A 22 -23.18 -2.57 10.64
N ASP A 23 -23.12 -3.12 9.42
CA ASP A 23 -24.18 -3.92 8.81
C ASP A 23 -24.44 -5.22 9.61
N ALA A 24 -23.37 -5.84 10.10
CA ALA A 24 -23.43 -7.06 10.92
C ALA A 24 -23.81 -6.78 12.39
N GLY A 25 -23.91 -5.52 12.80
CA GLY A 25 -24.20 -5.12 14.19
C GLY A 25 -23.04 -5.45 15.16
N TRP A 26 -21.81 -5.59 14.66
CA TRP A 26 -20.65 -5.88 15.50
C TRP A 26 -20.10 -4.59 16.10
N PRO A 27 -19.69 -4.58 17.38
CA PRO A 27 -18.97 -3.44 17.94
C PRO A 27 -17.58 -3.37 17.34
N PHE A 28 -17.16 -2.15 16.91
CA PHE A 28 -15.87 -1.95 16.29
C PHE A 28 -15.28 -0.57 16.62
N THR A 29 -13.97 -0.46 16.46
CA THR A 29 -13.23 0.81 16.47
C THR A 29 -12.25 0.82 15.29
N VAL A 30 -12.23 1.91 14.54
CA VAL A 30 -11.21 2.18 13.51
C VAL A 30 -10.11 3.03 14.12
N TYR A 31 -8.86 2.59 14.01
CA TYR A 31 -7.68 3.33 14.45
C TYR A 31 -6.97 3.91 13.23
N GLU A 32 -6.92 5.23 13.13
CA GLU A 32 -6.26 5.95 12.04
C GLU A 32 -5.10 6.79 12.59
N ALA A 33 -3.91 6.57 12.02
CA ALA A 33 -2.70 7.25 12.47
C ALA A 33 -2.68 8.75 12.09
N ALA A 34 -3.35 9.11 11.00
CA ALA A 34 -3.48 10.50 10.54
C ALA A 34 -4.65 11.22 11.23
N ASP A 35 -4.75 12.51 11.00
CA ASP A 35 -5.85 13.36 11.45
C ASP A 35 -7.08 13.34 10.52
N THR A 36 -6.99 12.60 9.41
CA THR A 36 -8.03 12.48 8.38
C THR A 36 -8.06 11.08 7.80
N VAL A 37 -9.20 10.66 7.25
CA VAL A 37 -9.29 9.44 6.46
C VAL A 37 -8.52 9.55 5.15
N ALA A 38 -8.08 8.43 4.61
CA ALA A 38 -7.43 8.35 3.31
C ALA A 38 -6.15 9.21 3.17
N ALA A 39 -5.40 9.44 4.25
CA ALA A 39 -4.23 10.32 4.28
C ALA A 39 -3.21 9.98 3.16
N HIS A 40 -2.94 8.70 2.92
CA HIS A 40 -2.04 8.29 1.84
C HIS A 40 -2.56 8.63 0.45
N LEU A 41 -3.87 8.50 0.19
CA LEU A 41 -4.47 8.91 -1.08
C LEU A 41 -4.32 10.42 -1.30
N ARG A 42 -4.47 11.21 -0.24
CA ARG A 42 -4.28 12.67 -0.28
C ARG A 42 -2.84 13.06 -0.57
N ALA A 43 -1.87 12.31 -0.03
CA ALA A 43 -0.44 12.57 -0.25
C ALA A 43 -0.03 12.49 -1.73
N TRP A 44 -0.76 11.69 -2.54
CA TRP A 44 -0.60 11.65 -3.99
C TRP A 44 -1.91 12.01 -4.73
N GLY A 45 -2.64 12.97 -4.16
CA GLY A 45 -3.98 13.34 -4.59
C GLY A 45 -4.09 13.81 -6.04
N HIS A 46 -3.04 14.37 -6.62
CA HIS A 46 -2.97 14.80 -8.03
C HIS A 46 -2.90 13.63 -9.02
N VAL A 47 -2.54 12.42 -8.56
CA VAL A 47 -2.34 11.27 -9.43
C VAL A 47 -3.67 10.65 -9.84
N ARG A 48 -3.87 10.47 -11.15
CA ARG A 48 -5.05 9.78 -11.70
C ARG A 48 -4.84 8.27 -11.68
N LEU A 49 -5.83 7.54 -11.18
CA LEU A 49 -5.84 6.09 -11.18
C LEU A 49 -6.02 5.54 -12.60
N PHE A 50 -5.58 4.31 -12.83
CA PHE A 50 -5.88 3.58 -14.07
C PHE A 50 -7.24 2.87 -14.03
N THR A 51 -7.82 2.74 -12.83
CA THR A 51 -9.10 2.06 -12.63
C THR A 51 -10.26 3.06 -12.59
N PRO A 52 -11.38 2.76 -13.27
CA PRO A 52 -12.57 3.61 -13.26
C PRO A 52 -13.27 3.59 -11.91
N TRP A 53 -14.21 4.54 -11.73
CA TRP A 53 -15.02 4.64 -10.51
C TRP A 53 -15.69 3.31 -10.14
N ASP A 54 -16.21 2.58 -11.13
CA ASP A 54 -16.95 1.33 -10.88
C ASP A 54 -16.08 0.22 -10.24
N LEU A 55 -14.76 0.28 -10.40
CA LEU A 55 -13.83 -0.63 -9.74
C LEU A 55 -13.31 -0.11 -8.39
N ASN A 56 -13.55 1.16 -8.06
CA ASN A 56 -13.03 1.82 -6.87
C ASN A 56 -14.06 2.02 -5.76
N VAL A 57 -15.34 1.72 -6.03
CA VAL A 57 -16.47 1.87 -5.09
C VAL A 57 -17.00 0.50 -4.69
N SER A 58 -17.08 0.22 -3.37
CA SER A 58 -17.71 -1.02 -2.89
C SER A 58 -19.22 -0.98 -3.00
N HIS A 59 -19.85 -2.15 -3.00
CA HIS A 59 -21.31 -2.24 -2.98
C HIS A 59 -21.92 -1.66 -1.69
N ARG A 60 -21.21 -1.75 -0.54
CA ARG A 60 -21.64 -1.15 0.75
C ARG A 60 -21.64 0.37 0.72
N MET A 61 -20.55 0.95 0.16
CA MET A 61 -20.46 2.40 -0.03
C MET A 61 -21.58 2.89 -0.95
N ARG A 62 -21.80 2.19 -2.07
CA ARG A 62 -22.85 2.50 -3.05
C ARG A 62 -24.25 2.42 -2.44
N ALA A 63 -24.51 1.42 -1.61
CA ALA A 63 -25.83 1.26 -0.95
C ALA A 63 -26.15 2.36 0.07
N ARG A 64 -25.11 3.01 0.63
CA ARG A 64 -25.28 4.04 1.68
C ARG A 64 -25.15 5.48 1.19
N LEU A 65 -24.60 5.68 0.03
CA LEU A 65 -24.39 6.99 -0.59
C LEU A 65 -25.03 7.02 -1.97
N PRO A 66 -26.26 7.57 -2.11
CA PRO A 66 -26.99 7.62 -3.38
C PRO A 66 -26.22 8.33 -4.51
N ASP A 67 -25.46 9.38 -4.15
CA ASP A 67 -24.68 10.19 -5.10
C ASP A 67 -23.25 9.67 -5.30
N THR A 68 -23.01 8.39 -5.02
CA THR A 68 -21.69 7.78 -5.21
C THR A 68 -21.25 7.86 -6.67
N PRO A 69 -20.04 8.33 -6.95
CA PRO A 69 -19.52 8.39 -8.32
C PRO A 69 -19.54 7.02 -9.01
N THR A 70 -19.90 7.01 -10.28
CA THR A 70 -20.02 5.81 -11.13
C THR A 70 -19.41 6.04 -12.50
N GLY A 71 -19.26 4.97 -13.27
CA GLY A 71 -18.89 5.00 -14.69
C GLY A 71 -17.39 4.81 -14.93
N ASP A 72 -17.02 4.98 -16.20
CA ASP A 72 -15.70 4.63 -16.73
C ASP A 72 -14.61 5.69 -16.46
N GLY A 73 -14.98 6.84 -15.92
CA GLY A 73 -14.03 7.89 -15.55
C GLY A 73 -13.07 7.42 -14.45
N CYS A 74 -11.78 7.66 -14.62
CA CYS A 74 -10.77 7.32 -13.63
C CYS A 74 -10.59 8.49 -12.66
N PRO A 75 -10.81 8.32 -11.34
CA PRO A 75 -10.60 9.38 -10.36
C PRO A 75 -9.12 9.68 -10.14
N THR A 76 -8.83 10.88 -9.65
CA THR A 76 -7.57 11.16 -8.96
C THR A 76 -7.62 10.66 -7.50
N GLY A 77 -6.45 10.58 -6.84
CA GLY A 77 -6.41 10.25 -5.41
C GLY A 77 -7.21 11.23 -4.56
N ALA A 78 -7.16 12.53 -4.88
CA ALA A 78 -7.94 13.56 -4.20
C ALA A 78 -9.45 13.41 -4.43
N GLU A 79 -9.87 13.13 -5.67
CA GLU A 79 -11.28 12.87 -5.99
C GLU A 79 -11.79 11.64 -5.25
N LEU A 80 -11.01 10.56 -5.20
CA LEU A 80 -11.38 9.35 -4.46
C LEU A 80 -11.53 9.63 -2.96
N ALA A 81 -10.63 10.42 -2.38
CA ALA A 81 -10.72 10.82 -0.97
C ALA A 81 -11.94 11.69 -0.71
N THR A 82 -12.11 12.79 -1.46
CA THR A 82 -13.10 13.83 -1.15
C THR A 82 -14.53 13.47 -1.60
N ARG A 83 -14.67 12.78 -2.75
CA ARG A 83 -15.99 12.46 -3.30
C ARG A 83 -16.56 11.13 -2.83
N LEU A 84 -15.71 10.25 -2.25
CA LEU A 84 -16.14 8.94 -1.77
C LEU A 84 -15.82 8.74 -0.29
N LEU A 85 -14.54 8.81 0.12
CA LEU A 85 -14.15 8.33 1.44
C LEU A 85 -14.50 9.31 2.56
N ASP A 86 -14.48 10.62 2.34
CA ASP A 86 -14.99 11.61 3.29
C ASP A 86 -16.49 11.45 3.54
N PRO A 87 -17.34 11.37 2.49
CA PRO A 87 -18.76 11.07 2.69
C PRO A 87 -19.01 9.75 3.42
N VAL A 88 -18.22 8.69 3.12
CA VAL A 88 -18.34 7.41 3.85
C VAL A 88 -18.00 7.59 5.33
N ALA A 89 -16.90 8.27 5.65
CA ALA A 89 -16.49 8.49 7.04
C ALA A 89 -17.50 9.34 7.85
N ALA A 90 -18.24 10.20 7.17
CA ALA A 90 -19.28 11.04 7.75
C ALA A 90 -20.63 10.33 7.95
N LEU A 91 -20.77 9.07 7.53
CA LEU A 91 -22.02 8.33 7.72
C LEU A 91 -22.33 8.14 9.21
N PRO A 92 -23.61 8.26 9.63
CA PRO A 92 -24.01 8.07 11.04
C PRO A 92 -23.58 6.71 11.62
N ALA A 93 -23.46 5.67 10.78
CA ALA A 93 -22.99 4.35 11.19
C ALA A 93 -21.52 4.34 11.67
N LEU A 94 -20.70 5.34 11.28
CA LEU A 94 -19.30 5.46 11.65
C LEU A 94 -19.04 6.59 12.65
N GLU A 95 -20.08 7.34 13.05
CA GLU A 95 -19.95 8.43 14.01
C GLU A 95 -19.34 7.94 15.35
N GLY A 96 -18.28 8.62 15.80
CA GLY A 96 -17.56 8.26 17.03
C GLY A 96 -16.80 6.91 16.98
N ARG A 97 -16.76 6.23 15.83
CA ARG A 97 -16.08 4.93 15.66
C ARG A 97 -14.66 5.05 15.13
N ILE A 98 -14.28 6.18 14.52
CA ILE A 98 -12.94 6.42 13.99
C ILE A 98 -12.14 7.24 15.01
N ARG A 99 -11.04 6.67 15.47
CA ARG A 99 -10.05 7.34 16.33
C ARG A 99 -8.90 7.83 15.47
N TYR A 100 -8.92 9.11 15.18
CA TYR A 100 -7.85 9.80 14.45
C TYR A 100 -6.62 10.04 15.33
N ARG A 101 -5.47 10.29 14.70
CA ARG A 101 -4.17 10.51 15.37
C ARG A 101 -3.86 9.42 16.38
N THR A 102 -4.30 8.20 16.09
CA THR A 102 -4.15 7.03 16.94
C THR A 102 -3.50 5.92 16.13
N ARG A 103 -2.21 5.77 16.27
CA ARG A 103 -1.43 4.72 15.61
C ARG A 103 -1.43 3.48 16.47
N VAL A 104 -1.74 2.32 15.91
CA VAL A 104 -1.43 1.04 16.54
C VAL A 104 0.04 0.73 16.28
N ALA A 105 0.86 0.77 17.32
CA ALA A 105 2.32 0.57 17.25
C ALA A 105 2.72 -0.89 17.29
N ALA A 106 1.98 -1.72 18.06
CA ALA A 106 2.23 -3.15 18.18
C ALA A 106 0.95 -3.91 18.57
N ILE A 107 0.91 -5.20 18.23
CA ILE A 107 -0.19 -6.10 18.57
C ILE A 107 0.38 -7.39 19.18
N ALA A 108 -0.23 -7.84 20.26
CA ALA A 108 0.09 -9.12 20.90
C ALA A 108 -1.19 -9.83 21.33
N ARG A 109 -1.10 -11.11 21.71
CA ARG A 109 -2.15 -11.79 22.49
C ARG A 109 -2.00 -11.45 23.96
N THR A 110 -3.08 -11.06 24.61
CA THR A 110 -3.08 -10.73 26.03
C THR A 110 -2.56 -11.92 26.84
N GLY A 111 -1.47 -11.71 27.55
CA GLY A 111 -0.86 -12.70 28.43
C GLY A 111 -0.14 -13.87 27.73
N LEU A 112 0.04 -13.84 26.39
CA LEU A 112 0.69 -14.92 25.65
C LEU A 112 1.83 -14.40 24.78
N LEU A 113 2.99 -15.06 24.87
CA LEU A 113 4.08 -14.83 23.93
C LEU A 113 3.81 -15.51 22.57
N LYS A 114 4.52 -15.09 21.54
CA LYS A 114 4.34 -15.59 20.17
C LYS A 114 4.42 -17.11 20.05
N HIS A 115 5.32 -17.75 20.79
CA HIS A 115 5.61 -19.18 20.71
C HIS A 115 4.75 -20.04 21.66
N GLU A 116 3.84 -19.42 22.41
CA GLU A 116 2.98 -20.14 23.36
C GLU A 116 1.63 -20.49 22.74
N GLN A 117 1.00 -21.58 23.24
CA GLN A 117 -0.35 -21.98 22.90
C GLN A 117 -0.61 -22.13 21.38
N ILE A 118 0.37 -22.68 20.64
CA ILE A 118 0.28 -22.86 19.20
C ILE A 118 -0.87 -23.81 18.86
N GLY A 119 -1.83 -23.33 18.04
CA GLY A 119 -2.97 -24.13 17.58
C GLY A 119 -3.99 -24.51 18.64
N THR A 120 -3.96 -23.90 19.83
CA THR A 120 -4.86 -24.23 20.92
C THR A 120 -6.09 -23.31 20.99
N GLY A 121 -7.17 -23.80 21.64
CA GLY A 121 -8.34 -22.98 21.94
C GLY A 121 -8.03 -21.81 22.87
N THR A 122 -7.09 -21.97 23.80
CA THR A 122 -6.65 -20.90 24.70
C THR A 122 -6.18 -19.68 23.93
N ARG A 123 -5.34 -19.89 22.90
CA ARG A 123 -4.88 -18.78 22.05
C ARG A 123 -6.02 -18.17 21.24
N ALA A 124 -6.94 -18.99 20.73
CA ALA A 124 -8.06 -18.49 19.94
C ALA A 124 -9.07 -17.66 20.77
N THR A 125 -9.15 -17.89 22.09
CA THR A 125 -10.08 -17.16 22.98
C THR A 125 -9.46 -15.98 23.70
N ALA A 126 -8.12 -15.91 23.81
CA ALA A 126 -7.44 -14.77 24.41
C ALA A 126 -7.67 -13.51 23.53
N PRO A 127 -8.00 -12.33 24.10
CA PRO A 127 -8.12 -11.11 23.33
C PRO A 127 -6.76 -10.64 22.79
N PHE A 128 -6.78 -9.68 21.88
CA PHE A 128 -5.60 -8.96 21.46
C PHE A 128 -5.39 -7.75 22.35
N THR A 129 -4.13 -7.47 22.68
CA THR A 129 -3.66 -6.20 23.25
C THR A 129 -3.03 -5.38 22.15
N LEU A 130 -3.51 -4.16 21.98
CA LEU A 130 -2.99 -3.18 21.02
C LEU A 130 -2.27 -2.06 21.78
N LEU A 131 -0.99 -1.83 21.49
CA LEU A 131 -0.27 -0.64 21.93
C LEU A 131 -0.60 0.51 20.99
N LEU A 132 -1.08 1.60 21.53
CA LEU A 132 -1.50 2.79 20.79
C LEU A 132 -0.55 3.95 21.07
N ASP A 133 -0.12 4.63 20.00
CA ASP A 133 0.47 5.96 20.07
C ASP A 133 -0.65 6.98 19.84
N THR A 134 -0.91 7.82 20.81
CA THR A 134 -1.93 8.86 20.77
C THR A 134 -1.35 10.24 21.06
N PRO A 135 -2.07 11.34 20.77
CA PRO A 135 -1.60 12.68 21.13
C PRO A 135 -1.32 12.87 22.64
N ASP A 136 -1.98 12.07 23.48
CA ASP A 136 -1.86 12.14 24.94
C ASP A 136 -0.80 11.16 25.49
N GLY A 137 -0.08 10.45 24.60
CA GLY A 137 0.93 9.45 24.93
C GLY A 137 0.49 8.01 24.58
N GLU A 138 1.25 7.04 25.08
CA GLU A 138 0.97 5.62 24.85
C GLU A 138 -0.25 5.15 25.67
N ALA A 139 -1.06 4.30 25.03
CA ALA A 139 -2.24 3.70 25.65
C ALA A 139 -2.41 2.23 25.22
N ILE A 140 -3.25 1.50 25.94
CA ILE A 140 -3.60 0.11 25.60
C ILE A 140 -5.08 0.05 25.23
N ALA A 141 -5.38 -0.73 24.18
CA ALA A 141 -6.73 -1.15 23.85
C ALA A 141 -6.79 -2.68 23.71
N GLU A 142 -7.99 -3.23 23.86
CA GLU A 142 -8.23 -4.65 23.64
C GLU A 142 -9.22 -4.87 22.50
N ALA A 143 -9.08 -6.00 21.80
CA ALA A 143 -10.00 -6.44 20.77
C ALA A 143 -10.05 -7.97 20.69
N ASP A 144 -11.19 -8.52 20.28
CA ASP A 144 -11.35 -9.95 20.05
C ASP A 144 -10.95 -10.36 18.63
N LEU A 145 -10.96 -9.41 17.71
CA LEU A 145 -10.65 -9.58 16.29
C LEU A 145 -9.93 -8.35 15.76
N VAL A 146 -8.94 -8.55 14.93
CA VAL A 146 -8.14 -7.47 14.33
C VAL A 146 -8.11 -7.59 12.81
N LEU A 147 -8.47 -6.50 12.13
CA LEU A 147 -8.38 -6.33 10.69
C LEU A 147 -7.28 -5.31 10.37
N ASP A 148 -6.13 -5.79 9.91
CA ASP A 148 -5.04 -4.94 9.48
C ASP A 148 -5.29 -4.45 8.04
N CYS A 149 -5.81 -3.25 7.93
CA CYS A 149 -6.09 -2.53 6.69
C CYS A 149 -5.10 -1.34 6.48
N THR A 150 -3.92 -1.38 7.11
CA THR A 150 -2.96 -0.27 7.11
C THR A 150 -2.30 0.00 5.74
N GLY A 151 -2.41 -0.94 4.80
CA GLY A 151 -1.81 -0.81 3.47
C GLY A 151 -0.28 -0.88 3.50
N THR A 152 0.37 -0.24 2.51
CA THR A 152 1.81 -0.34 2.30
C THR A 152 2.54 1.01 2.27
N TYR A 153 1.85 2.11 2.04
CA TYR A 153 2.44 3.42 1.74
C TYR A 153 3.31 4.03 2.86
N SER A 154 3.22 3.51 4.09
CA SER A 154 4.07 3.95 5.21
C SER A 154 5.51 3.42 5.13
N HIS A 155 5.78 2.39 4.30
CA HIS A 155 7.08 1.70 4.24
C HIS A 155 7.60 1.65 2.80
N PRO A 156 8.22 2.74 2.31
CA PRO A 156 8.85 2.76 0.99
C PRO A 156 10.06 1.82 0.97
N ASN A 157 10.24 1.13 -0.16
CA ASN A 157 11.44 0.34 -0.39
C ASN A 157 12.66 1.24 -0.50
N THR A 158 13.79 0.74 -0.02
CA THR A 158 15.07 1.44 0.00
C THR A 158 15.72 1.50 -1.40
N LEU A 159 16.71 2.37 -1.55
CA LEU A 159 17.42 2.61 -2.81
C LEU A 159 18.59 1.66 -3.03
N GLY A 160 19.20 1.15 -1.96
CA GLY A 160 20.41 0.35 -2.05
C GLY A 160 20.18 -1.06 -2.59
N PRO A 161 21.26 -1.73 -3.00
CA PRO A 161 21.19 -3.07 -3.56
C PRO A 161 20.69 -4.08 -2.53
N GLY A 162 19.99 -5.12 -3.00
CA GLY A 162 19.48 -6.19 -2.15
C GLY A 162 18.35 -5.79 -1.20
N GLY A 163 17.81 -4.55 -1.29
CA GLY A 163 16.70 -4.10 -0.46
C GLY A 163 17.13 -3.55 0.91
N ILE A 164 18.37 -3.18 1.08
CA ILE A 164 18.87 -2.42 2.24
C ILE A 164 19.07 -0.96 1.88
N PRO A 165 19.09 -0.03 2.85
CA PRO A 165 19.37 1.37 2.54
C PRO A 165 20.78 1.54 1.94
N ALA A 166 20.89 2.39 0.92
CA ALA A 166 22.20 2.82 0.44
C ALA A 166 22.90 3.71 1.50
N PRO A 167 24.23 3.65 1.64
CA PRO A 167 24.97 4.61 2.46
C PRO A 167 24.55 6.05 2.13
N GLY A 168 24.21 6.85 3.15
CA GLY A 168 23.72 8.21 3.02
C GLY A 168 22.20 8.35 2.82
N GLU A 169 21.48 7.31 2.41
CA GLU A 169 20.03 7.36 2.18
C GLU A 169 19.25 7.81 3.42
N ARG A 170 19.60 7.30 4.61
CA ARG A 170 18.94 7.68 5.86
C ARG A 170 19.22 9.12 6.28
N ALA A 171 20.46 9.57 6.07
CA ALA A 171 20.87 10.93 6.39
C ALA A 171 20.22 11.97 5.46
N LEU A 172 19.84 11.57 4.26
CA LEU A 172 19.20 12.41 3.25
C LEU A 172 17.70 12.11 3.09
N ALA A 173 17.08 11.40 4.03
CA ALA A 173 15.69 10.94 3.91
C ALA A 173 14.72 12.08 3.58
N ASP A 174 14.89 13.26 4.20
CA ASP A 174 14.03 14.44 3.99
C ASP A 174 14.24 15.10 2.61
N ARG A 175 15.33 14.76 1.91
CA ARG A 175 15.65 15.25 0.56
C ARG A 175 15.27 14.25 -0.54
N ILE A 176 14.70 13.09 -0.17
CA ILE A 176 14.27 12.04 -1.10
C ILE A 176 12.75 12.04 -1.20
N THR A 177 12.23 12.41 -2.37
CA THR A 177 10.80 12.33 -2.66
C THR A 177 10.40 10.89 -2.93
N ARG A 178 9.41 10.37 -2.19
CA ARG A 178 8.92 8.98 -2.29
C ARG A 178 7.55 8.87 -2.99
N THR A 179 6.92 9.99 -3.29
CA THR A 179 5.63 10.07 -4.00
C THR A 179 5.84 10.55 -5.43
N LEU A 180 4.84 10.36 -6.29
CA LEU A 180 4.87 10.92 -7.64
C LEU A 180 5.07 12.44 -7.57
N PRO A 181 5.97 13.02 -8.39
CA PRO A 181 6.10 14.46 -8.52
C PRO A 181 4.79 15.11 -8.98
N ASN A 182 4.39 16.19 -8.32
CA ASN A 182 3.34 17.04 -8.84
C ASN A 182 3.93 17.98 -9.89
N THR A 183 3.64 17.76 -11.15
CA THR A 183 4.18 18.54 -12.27
C THR A 183 3.45 19.86 -12.51
N GLU A 184 2.35 20.13 -11.80
CA GLU A 184 1.76 21.47 -11.73
C GLU A 184 2.70 22.46 -11.01
N GLU A 185 3.58 21.95 -10.12
CA GLU A 185 4.65 22.70 -9.46
C GLU A 185 5.93 22.66 -10.32
N SER A 186 5.86 23.08 -11.59
CA SER A 186 6.95 22.89 -12.57
C SER A 186 8.30 23.46 -12.12
N ASP A 187 8.32 24.64 -11.51
CA ASP A 187 9.53 25.33 -11.06
C ASP A 187 10.29 24.54 -9.99
N ARG A 188 9.58 23.76 -9.19
CA ARG A 188 10.17 22.88 -8.17
C ARG A 188 11.07 21.81 -8.77
N TRP A 189 10.80 21.37 -9.97
CA TRP A 189 11.49 20.25 -10.63
C TRP A 189 12.55 20.72 -11.62
N ALA A 190 12.84 22.02 -11.67
CA ALA A 190 13.92 22.54 -12.51
C ALA A 190 15.29 21.97 -12.08
N GLY A 191 16.17 21.70 -13.05
CA GLY A 191 17.47 21.09 -12.82
C GLY A 191 17.50 19.59 -13.12
N THR A 192 18.40 18.88 -12.49
CA THR A 192 18.59 17.43 -12.69
C THR A 192 17.80 16.64 -11.65
N VAL A 193 16.87 15.81 -12.10
CA VAL A 193 16.09 14.88 -11.27
C VAL A 193 16.64 13.48 -11.46
N LEU A 194 17.16 12.87 -10.39
CA LEU A 194 17.44 11.45 -10.35
C LEU A 194 16.15 10.70 -10.04
N LEU A 195 15.64 9.94 -11.00
CA LEU A 195 14.46 9.09 -10.86
C LEU A 195 14.88 7.63 -10.69
N VAL A 196 14.44 6.97 -9.62
CA VAL A 196 14.77 5.56 -9.33
C VAL A 196 13.52 4.70 -9.31
N GLY A 197 13.50 3.64 -10.11
CA GLY A 197 12.42 2.66 -10.18
C GLY A 197 11.99 2.35 -11.61
N ALA A 198 11.23 1.27 -11.81
CA ALA A 198 10.72 0.85 -13.12
C ALA A 198 9.21 0.52 -13.11
N GLY A 199 8.54 0.67 -11.96
CA GLY A 199 7.10 0.45 -11.83
C GLY A 199 6.28 1.55 -12.51
N LYS A 200 4.96 1.38 -12.59
CA LYS A 200 4.06 2.34 -13.25
C LYS A 200 4.19 3.77 -12.72
N SER A 201 4.42 3.94 -11.41
CA SER A 201 4.69 5.27 -10.83
C SER A 201 5.96 5.91 -11.38
N ALA A 202 7.07 5.16 -11.50
CA ALA A 202 8.30 5.69 -12.07
C ALA A 202 8.16 6.01 -13.57
N GLN A 203 7.44 5.18 -14.31
CA GLN A 203 7.12 5.42 -15.71
C GLN A 203 6.30 6.70 -15.90
N THR A 204 5.27 6.90 -15.04
CA THR A 204 4.47 8.13 -15.02
C THR A 204 5.34 9.35 -14.72
N ALA A 205 6.18 9.28 -13.68
CA ALA A 205 7.10 10.35 -13.33
C ALA A 205 8.09 10.66 -14.46
N ALA A 206 8.66 9.64 -15.11
CA ALA A 206 9.57 9.84 -16.24
C ALA A 206 8.90 10.59 -17.40
N ARG A 207 7.69 10.17 -17.80
CA ARG A 207 6.89 10.82 -18.83
C ARG A 207 6.60 12.29 -18.48
N ASP A 208 6.10 12.52 -17.26
CA ASP A 208 5.61 13.84 -16.86
C ASP A 208 6.76 14.82 -16.63
N LEU A 209 7.86 14.39 -15.99
CA LEU A 209 9.06 15.20 -15.81
C LEU A 209 9.76 15.50 -17.15
N ALA A 210 9.77 14.56 -18.10
CA ALA A 210 10.32 14.78 -19.44
C ALA A 210 9.58 15.89 -20.20
N GLY A 211 8.34 16.16 -19.87
CA GLY A 211 7.54 17.25 -20.43
C GLY A 211 7.86 18.63 -19.86
N LEU A 212 8.51 18.73 -18.71
CA LEU A 212 8.76 20.01 -18.04
C LEU A 212 9.94 20.76 -18.64
N PRO A 213 9.79 22.07 -18.90
CA PRO A 213 10.92 22.90 -19.32
C PRO A 213 11.96 23.02 -18.20
N GLY A 214 13.24 23.00 -18.56
CA GLY A 214 14.33 23.13 -17.58
C GLY A 214 14.62 21.92 -16.72
N THR A 215 13.90 20.80 -16.91
CA THR A 215 14.11 19.55 -16.19
C THR A 215 14.90 18.56 -17.04
N ARG A 216 15.94 17.96 -16.45
CA ARG A 216 16.68 16.82 -16.98
C ARG A 216 16.45 15.62 -16.07
N VAL A 217 16.18 14.45 -16.64
CA VAL A 217 15.91 13.22 -15.89
C VAL A 217 17.04 12.21 -16.06
N GLU A 218 17.64 11.79 -14.97
CA GLU A 218 18.57 10.66 -14.90
C GLU A 218 17.78 9.49 -14.32
N TRP A 219 17.32 8.58 -15.18
CA TRP A 219 16.39 7.52 -14.81
C TRP A 219 17.12 6.19 -14.56
N VAL A 220 17.19 5.75 -13.31
CA VAL A 220 17.88 4.53 -12.86
C VAL A 220 16.92 3.36 -12.78
N VAL A 221 17.20 2.31 -13.54
CA VAL A 221 16.41 1.08 -13.66
C VAL A 221 17.29 -0.15 -13.37
N ARG A 222 16.89 -0.95 -12.39
CA ARG A 222 17.68 -2.10 -11.93
C ARG A 222 17.83 -3.22 -12.97
N LYS A 223 16.75 -3.53 -13.73
CA LYS A 223 16.82 -4.57 -14.77
C LYS A 223 17.65 -4.09 -15.97
N PRO A 224 18.60 -4.88 -16.48
CA PRO A 224 19.33 -4.53 -17.71
C PRO A 224 18.40 -4.41 -18.92
N ALA A 225 17.42 -5.30 -19.04
CA ALA A 225 16.40 -5.30 -20.09
C ALA A 225 15.01 -5.25 -19.43
N PRO A 226 14.47 -4.06 -19.12
CA PRO A 226 13.16 -3.95 -18.48
C PRO A 226 12.04 -4.24 -19.47
N ASP A 227 11.08 -5.08 -19.05
CA ASP A 227 9.84 -5.33 -19.77
C ASP A 227 8.79 -4.22 -19.59
N TRP A 228 9.07 -3.28 -18.72
CA TRP A 228 8.20 -2.16 -18.32
C TRP A 228 6.84 -2.61 -17.76
N GLY A 229 6.71 -3.89 -17.38
CA GLY A 229 5.46 -4.46 -16.90
C GLY A 229 4.36 -4.40 -17.97
N ALA A 230 4.72 -4.73 -19.21
CA ALA A 230 3.77 -4.90 -20.30
C ALA A 230 2.84 -6.09 -19.99
N VAL A 231 1.57 -5.91 -20.29
CA VAL A 231 0.54 -6.96 -20.15
C VAL A 231 0.04 -7.29 -21.55
N PRO A 232 0.08 -8.57 -21.97
CA PRO A 232 -0.52 -8.98 -23.23
C PRO A 232 -2.02 -8.63 -23.26
N ASP A 233 -2.49 -8.09 -24.37
CA ASP A 233 -3.90 -7.71 -24.58
C ASP A 233 -4.48 -6.81 -23.48
N ASP A 234 -3.67 -5.83 -23.00
CA ASP A 234 -4.03 -4.93 -21.92
C ASP A 234 -5.30 -4.14 -22.24
N THR A 235 -6.35 -4.36 -21.45
CA THR A 235 -7.63 -3.68 -21.58
C THR A 235 -7.64 -2.26 -21.02
N LEU A 236 -6.54 -1.81 -20.39
CA LEU A 236 -6.38 -0.44 -19.86
C LEU A 236 -5.50 0.39 -20.80
N PRO A 237 -6.06 1.19 -21.71
CA PRO A 237 -5.29 1.90 -22.76
C PRO A 237 -4.20 2.81 -22.20
N GLY A 238 -4.49 3.47 -21.07
CA GLY A 238 -3.50 4.35 -20.39
C GLY A 238 -2.28 3.61 -19.89
N ARG A 239 -2.42 2.34 -19.50
CA ARG A 239 -1.32 1.50 -19.02
C ARG A 239 -0.41 1.07 -20.16
N GLN A 240 -0.98 0.66 -21.29
CA GLN A 240 -0.21 0.31 -22.48
C GLN A 240 0.54 1.52 -23.05
N HIS A 241 -0.13 2.66 -23.18
CA HIS A 241 0.51 3.91 -23.63
C HIS A 241 1.72 4.29 -22.76
N LEU A 242 1.62 4.08 -21.44
CA LEU A 242 2.73 4.35 -20.52
C LEU A 242 3.93 3.42 -20.77
N VAL A 243 3.69 2.15 -21.08
CA VAL A 243 4.74 1.18 -21.44
C VAL A 243 5.45 1.64 -22.73
N ASP A 244 4.69 2.02 -23.75
CA ASP A 244 5.25 2.44 -25.04
C ASP A 244 6.06 3.74 -24.90
N THR A 245 5.57 4.70 -24.12
CA THR A 245 6.32 5.91 -23.77
C THR A 245 7.63 5.59 -23.06
N SER A 246 7.59 4.65 -22.10
CA SER A 246 8.79 4.27 -21.35
C SER A 246 9.85 3.61 -22.22
N ARG A 247 9.43 2.78 -23.19
CA ARG A 247 10.33 2.19 -24.20
C ARG A 247 10.95 3.29 -25.07
N ALA A 248 10.12 4.20 -25.59
CA ALA A 248 10.61 5.31 -26.42
C ALA A 248 11.63 6.19 -25.68
N LEU A 249 11.39 6.51 -24.40
CA LEU A 249 12.35 7.25 -23.57
C LEU A 249 13.67 6.46 -23.38
N ALA A 250 13.58 5.15 -23.16
CA ALA A 250 14.78 4.30 -23.04
C ALA A 250 15.56 4.19 -24.35
N ASP A 251 14.89 4.30 -25.48
CA ASP A 251 15.48 4.30 -26.82
C ASP A 251 15.98 5.71 -27.26
N GLY A 252 15.95 6.70 -26.37
CA GLY A 252 16.50 8.03 -26.62
C GLY A 252 15.56 9.01 -27.34
N ALA A 253 14.23 8.80 -27.26
CA ALA A 253 13.25 9.71 -27.89
C ALA A 253 13.23 11.12 -27.28
N ASN A 254 13.92 11.36 -26.16
CA ASN A 254 14.02 12.66 -25.52
C ASN A 254 15.45 12.87 -24.99
N ASP A 255 16.15 13.88 -25.50
CA ASP A 255 17.54 14.22 -25.15
C ASP A 255 17.74 14.71 -23.72
N ARG A 256 16.65 15.05 -23.02
CA ARG A 256 16.67 15.43 -21.60
C ARG A 256 16.47 14.25 -20.65
N VAL A 257 16.26 13.05 -21.16
CA VAL A 257 16.09 11.83 -20.37
C VAL A 257 17.22 10.86 -20.67
N ALA A 258 18.08 10.61 -19.68
CA ALA A 258 19.09 9.56 -19.75
C ALA A 258 18.61 8.37 -18.93
N VAL A 259 18.55 7.17 -19.53
CA VAL A 259 18.10 5.94 -18.85
C VAL A 259 19.29 5.03 -18.56
N HIS A 260 19.51 4.74 -17.29
CA HIS A 260 20.56 3.86 -16.79
C HIS A 260 19.97 2.50 -16.42
N THR A 261 19.98 1.55 -17.34
CA THR A 261 19.53 0.17 -17.09
C THR A 261 20.65 -0.66 -16.46
N GLY A 262 20.29 -1.75 -15.74
CA GLY A 262 21.28 -2.56 -15.02
C GLY A 262 22.02 -1.80 -13.92
N ALA A 263 21.45 -0.70 -13.42
CA ALA A 263 22.12 0.22 -12.52
C ALA A 263 21.54 0.17 -11.10
N TYR A 264 22.42 0.37 -10.10
CA TYR A 264 22.08 0.34 -8.68
C TYR A 264 22.66 1.56 -7.97
N ILE A 265 21.90 2.10 -7.02
CA ILE A 265 22.39 3.15 -6.14
C ILE A 265 23.38 2.53 -5.13
N GLN A 266 24.64 2.94 -5.17
CA GLN A 266 25.66 2.49 -4.20
C GLN A 266 25.75 3.39 -2.98
N ALA A 267 25.66 4.71 -3.17
CA ALA A 267 25.72 5.67 -2.08
C ALA A 267 25.12 7.01 -2.50
N LEU A 268 24.70 7.79 -1.51
CA LEU A 268 24.29 9.19 -1.65
C LEU A 268 25.11 10.04 -0.67
N SER A 269 25.51 11.22 -1.10
CA SER A 269 26.19 12.20 -0.24
C SER A 269 25.76 13.62 -0.57
N PRO A 270 25.71 14.52 0.42
CA PRO A 270 25.43 15.92 0.16
C PRO A 270 26.59 16.56 -0.65
N GLU A 271 26.26 17.42 -1.60
CA GLU A 271 27.20 18.17 -2.41
C GLU A 271 26.70 19.63 -2.52
N SER A 272 26.99 20.43 -1.51
CA SER A 272 26.37 21.75 -1.33
C SER A 272 24.83 21.63 -1.31
N ASP A 273 24.14 22.32 -2.23
CA ASP A 273 22.69 22.25 -2.36
C ASP A 273 22.21 21.02 -3.15
N ARG A 274 23.13 20.31 -3.80
CA ARG A 274 22.84 19.13 -4.61
C ARG A 274 23.09 17.83 -3.84
N ILE A 275 22.80 16.71 -4.47
CA ILE A 275 23.08 15.37 -3.98
C ILE A 275 23.96 14.68 -5.03
N ARG A 276 25.11 14.18 -4.57
CA ARG A 276 25.95 13.28 -5.35
C ARG A 276 25.51 11.86 -5.14
N VAL A 277 25.28 11.15 -6.21
CA VAL A 277 24.82 9.75 -6.20
C VAL A 277 25.82 8.90 -6.95
N ALA A 278 26.40 7.91 -6.26
CA ALA A 278 27.22 6.87 -6.85
C ALA A 278 26.36 5.72 -7.34
N LEU A 279 26.53 5.33 -8.60
CA LEU A 279 25.87 4.20 -9.23
C LEU A 279 26.88 3.08 -9.50
N ALA A 280 26.46 1.82 -9.33
CA ALA A 280 27.08 0.69 -10.01
C ALA A 280 26.31 0.40 -11.29
N THR A 281 27.03 0.30 -12.40
CA THR A 281 26.51 -0.07 -13.72
C THR A 281 27.34 -1.21 -14.31
N GLU A 282 26.86 -1.85 -15.38
CA GLU A 282 27.64 -2.87 -16.09
C GLU A 282 28.95 -2.28 -16.68
N GLY A 283 28.95 -0.98 -17.03
CA GLY A 283 30.12 -0.28 -17.52
C GLY A 283 31.11 0.20 -16.45
N GLY A 284 30.82 -0.12 -15.15
CA GLY A 284 31.61 0.32 -14.01
C GLY A 284 30.93 1.40 -13.17
N PRO A 285 31.64 1.99 -12.21
CA PRO A 285 31.11 3.06 -11.36
C PRO A 285 30.77 4.31 -12.18
N HIS A 286 29.64 4.93 -11.86
CA HIS A 286 29.22 6.19 -12.46
C HIS A 286 28.72 7.13 -11.36
N GLU A 287 28.98 8.42 -11.49
CA GLU A 287 28.49 9.43 -10.54
C GLU A 287 27.55 10.42 -11.20
N ILE A 288 26.47 10.75 -10.50
CA ILE A 288 25.49 11.76 -10.92
C ILE A 288 25.40 12.80 -9.81
N SER A 289 25.50 14.08 -10.18
CA SER A 289 25.11 15.18 -9.31
C SER A 289 23.70 15.63 -9.71
N CYS A 290 22.75 15.63 -8.77
CA CYS A 290 21.36 15.97 -9.03
C CYS A 290 20.80 16.95 -8.00
N ASP A 291 19.78 17.70 -8.41
CA ASP A 291 19.10 18.68 -7.59
C ASP A 291 17.99 17.98 -6.76
N HIS A 292 17.37 16.95 -7.34
CA HIS A 292 16.26 16.20 -6.75
C HIS A 292 16.49 14.70 -6.87
N VAL A 293 16.10 13.96 -5.83
CA VAL A 293 16.03 12.49 -5.85
C VAL A 293 14.57 12.07 -5.70
N VAL A 294 14.04 11.38 -6.70
CA VAL A 294 12.69 10.81 -6.72
C VAL A 294 12.79 9.29 -6.73
N ALA A 295 12.43 8.67 -5.62
CA ALA A 295 12.59 7.24 -5.38
C ALA A 295 11.24 6.53 -5.42
N LEU A 296 10.86 6.02 -6.58
CA LEU A 296 9.61 5.29 -6.81
C LEU A 296 9.86 3.78 -6.89
N THR A 297 10.49 3.26 -5.85
CA THR A 297 10.92 1.87 -5.72
C THR A 297 9.83 0.91 -5.23
N GLY A 298 8.61 1.44 -5.04
CA GLY A 298 7.48 0.72 -4.47
C GLY A 298 7.48 0.72 -2.94
N TYR A 299 6.54 -0.02 -2.36
CA TYR A 299 6.29 -0.05 -0.93
C TYR A 299 6.07 -1.47 -0.45
N THR A 300 6.25 -1.71 0.86
CA THR A 300 5.92 -2.96 1.53
C THR A 300 5.08 -2.71 2.77
N GLY A 301 4.29 -3.70 3.20
CA GLY A 301 3.56 -3.61 4.47
C GLY A 301 4.48 -3.63 5.68
N ASP A 302 4.09 -2.96 6.75
CA ASP A 302 4.79 -3.02 8.03
C ASP A 302 4.52 -4.33 8.76
N ALA A 303 5.49 -5.25 8.75
CA ALA A 303 5.43 -6.51 9.46
C ALA A 303 5.77 -6.36 10.96
N SER A 304 6.38 -5.24 11.38
CA SER A 304 6.73 -4.99 12.78
C SER A 304 5.49 -4.91 13.67
N LEU A 305 4.37 -4.41 13.12
CA LEU A 305 3.08 -4.28 13.77
C LEU A 305 2.60 -5.59 14.43
N TYR A 306 2.75 -6.71 13.72
CA TYR A 306 2.29 -8.03 14.18
C TYR A 306 3.44 -9.00 14.48
N ARG A 307 4.62 -8.48 14.80
CA ARG A 307 5.82 -9.29 15.07
C ARG A 307 5.61 -10.32 16.19
N GLN A 308 4.72 -10.02 17.14
CA GLN A 308 4.39 -10.89 18.27
C GLN A 308 3.23 -11.86 17.98
N LEU A 309 2.69 -11.85 16.76
CA LEU A 309 1.62 -12.75 16.36
C LEU A 309 2.15 -13.91 15.51
N GLN A 310 1.40 -15.02 15.48
CA GLN A 310 1.73 -16.22 14.72
C GLN A 310 1.33 -16.04 13.23
N VAL A 311 2.07 -15.19 12.51
CA VAL A 311 1.90 -14.96 11.07
C VAL A 311 3.05 -15.60 10.33
N HIS A 312 2.75 -16.44 9.33
CA HIS A 312 3.73 -16.94 8.37
C HIS A 312 3.77 -16.01 7.16
N GLU A 313 4.94 -15.47 6.89
CA GLU A 313 5.21 -14.63 5.73
C GLU A 313 5.93 -15.40 4.62
N CYS A 314 5.50 -15.18 3.40
CA CYS A 314 6.20 -15.65 2.21
C CYS A 314 7.41 -14.74 1.94
N TYR A 315 8.61 -15.28 1.96
CA TYR A 315 9.83 -14.51 1.69
C TYR A 315 9.86 -13.92 0.27
N ALA A 316 9.18 -14.53 -0.70
CA ALA A 316 9.14 -14.04 -2.07
C ALA A 316 8.29 -12.77 -2.20
N THR A 317 7.16 -12.69 -1.49
CA THR A 317 6.21 -11.59 -1.59
C THR A 317 6.27 -10.62 -0.41
N GLY A 318 6.75 -11.06 0.76
CA GLY A 318 6.66 -10.31 2.02
C GLY A 318 5.22 -10.16 2.51
N ALA A 319 4.32 -11.07 2.15
CA ALA A 319 2.90 -11.11 2.50
C ALA A 319 2.54 -12.43 3.19
N PRO A 320 1.32 -12.58 3.75
CA PRO A 320 0.88 -13.83 4.34
C PRO A 320 1.03 -15.01 3.39
N MET A 321 1.54 -16.13 3.90
CA MET A 321 1.92 -17.30 3.11
C MET A 321 0.75 -17.85 2.27
N ASN A 322 -0.44 -17.99 2.86
CA ASN A 322 -1.57 -18.61 2.17
C ASN A 322 -2.06 -17.75 0.99
N VAL A 323 -2.16 -16.43 1.18
CA VAL A 323 -2.48 -15.48 0.08
C VAL A 323 -1.40 -15.53 -0.98
N SER A 324 -0.14 -15.52 -0.58
CA SER A 324 1.00 -15.58 -1.49
C SER A 324 1.01 -16.86 -2.32
N ALA A 325 0.73 -18.01 -1.73
CA ALA A 325 0.66 -19.28 -2.44
C ALA A 325 -0.45 -19.29 -3.52
N ALA A 326 -1.63 -18.74 -3.16
CA ALA A 326 -2.73 -18.61 -4.11
C ALA A 326 -2.39 -17.67 -5.29
N LEU A 327 -1.73 -16.54 -4.99
CA LEU A 327 -1.38 -15.54 -6.00
C LEU A 327 -0.20 -15.96 -6.88
N LEU A 328 0.85 -16.59 -6.32
CA LEU A 328 2.00 -17.07 -7.08
C LEU A 328 1.64 -18.24 -7.99
N GLY A 329 0.68 -19.06 -7.61
CA GLY A 329 0.14 -20.14 -8.47
C GLY A 329 -0.61 -19.61 -9.69
N SER A 330 -1.11 -18.38 -9.63
CA SER A 330 -1.78 -17.66 -10.74
C SER A 330 -0.91 -16.57 -11.38
N ALA A 331 0.40 -16.53 -11.05
CA ALA A 331 1.32 -15.49 -11.50
C ALA A 331 1.49 -15.51 -13.03
N GLY A 332 1.11 -14.42 -13.67
CA GLY A 332 1.14 -14.19 -15.11
C GLY A 332 -0.15 -13.57 -15.66
N GLY A 333 -1.20 -13.45 -14.83
CA GLY A 333 -2.47 -12.85 -15.23
C GLY A 333 -2.54 -11.34 -15.02
N ASP A 334 -3.43 -10.70 -15.77
CA ASP A 334 -3.82 -9.30 -15.54
C ASP A 334 -4.48 -9.16 -14.16
N CYS A 335 -4.22 -8.05 -13.46
CA CYS A 335 -4.86 -7.71 -12.19
C CYS A 335 -6.40 -7.67 -12.27
N LEU A 336 -6.95 -7.42 -13.46
CA LEU A 336 -8.39 -7.44 -13.72
C LEU A 336 -9.00 -8.86 -13.74
N THR A 337 -8.20 -9.87 -14.03
CA THR A 337 -8.64 -11.27 -14.15
C THR A 337 -8.30 -12.12 -12.94
N GLN A 338 -7.57 -11.58 -11.95
CA GLN A 338 -7.24 -12.34 -10.74
C GLN A 338 -8.49 -12.67 -9.94
N PRO A 339 -8.70 -13.98 -9.62
CA PRO A 339 -9.82 -14.38 -8.77
C PRO A 339 -9.65 -13.85 -7.34
N ALA A 340 -10.76 -13.56 -6.68
CA ALA A 340 -10.75 -13.30 -5.25
C ALA A 340 -10.25 -14.55 -4.50
N VAL A 341 -9.35 -14.36 -3.56
CA VAL A 341 -8.92 -15.45 -2.66
C VAL A 341 -10.01 -15.73 -1.63
N GLY A 342 -10.31 -17.00 -1.38
CA GLY A 342 -11.28 -17.39 -0.35
C GLY A 342 -10.78 -17.09 1.06
N ILE A 343 -11.70 -17.19 2.04
CA ILE A 343 -11.40 -16.90 3.45
C ILE A 343 -10.24 -17.75 4.01
N ASP A 344 -10.07 -18.98 3.57
CA ASP A 344 -9.01 -19.86 4.04
C ASP A 344 -7.61 -19.36 3.65
N ALA A 345 -7.50 -18.70 2.49
CA ALA A 345 -6.26 -18.03 2.11
C ALA A 345 -5.99 -16.77 2.96
N LEU A 346 -7.03 -16.10 3.44
CA LEU A 346 -6.88 -14.92 4.31
C LEU A 346 -6.53 -15.27 5.77
N ARG A 347 -6.76 -16.53 6.19
CA ARG A 347 -6.45 -16.98 7.56
C ARG A 347 -4.94 -17.10 7.77
N ASN A 348 -4.50 -16.66 8.93
CA ASN A 348 -3.16 -16.87 9.47
C ASN A 348 -3.20 -17.97 10.56
N PRO A 349 -2.03 -18.55 10.94
CA PRO A 349 -1.94 -19.38 12.15
C PRO A 349 -2.41 -18.63 13.42
N GLU A 350 -2.31 -17.29 13.43
CA GLU A 350 -2.90 -16.44 14.46
C GLU A 350 -4.42 -16.34 14.27
N PRO A 351 -5.24 -16.95 15.16
CA PRO A 351 -6.69 -16.89 15.02
C PRO A 351 -7.20 -15.44 15.13
N HIS A 352 -8.23 -15.10 14.35
CA HIS A 352 -8.92 -13.80 14.40
C HIS A 352 -8.06 -12.57 14.07
N PHE A 353 -6.90 -12.78 13.44
CA PHE A 353 -6.06 -11.73 12.89
C PHE A 353 -6.02 -11.83 11.37
N PHE A 354 -6.38 -10.77 10.66
CA PHE A 354 -6.44 -10.74 9.20
C PHE A 354 -5.65 -9.55 8.67
N ILE A 355 -4.85 -9.79 7.64
CA ILE A 355 -4.16 -8.76 6.86
C ILE A 355 -4.92 -8.62 5.55
N LEU A 356 -5.49 -7.44 5.30
CA LEU A 356 -6.40 -7.17 4.21
C LEU A 356 -5.91 -6.00 3.34
N GLY A 357 -6.45 -5.92 2.13
CA GLY A 357 -6.08 -4.87 1.19
C GLY A 357 -4.69 -5.09 0.58
N ALA A 358 -4.06 -4.01 0.12
CA ALA A 358 -2.77 -4.05 -0.58
C ALA A 358 -1.66 -4.75 0.22
N LYS A 359 -1.68 -4.64 1.54
CA LYS A 359 -0.71 -5.29 2.43
C LYS A 359 -0.73 -6.81 2.34
N SER A 360 -1.90 -7.41 2.10
CA SER A 360 -2.05 -8.87 1.92
C SER A 360 -1.39 -9.40 0.64
N TYR A 361 -1.07 -8.50 -0.31
CA TYR A 361 -0.41 -8.81 -1.58
C TYR A 361 1.12 -8.62 -1.53
N GLY A 362 1.63 -7.95 -0.48
CA GLY A 362 3.05 -7.69 -0.30
C GLY A 362 3.68 -6.93 -1.48
N ARG A 363 4.67 -7.55 -2.14
CA ARG A 363 5.39 -6.97 -3.29
C ARG A 363 4.65 -7.13 -4.63
N LEU A 364 3.54 -7.87 -4.64
CA LEU A 364 2.75 -8.07 -5.86
C LEU A 364 1.94 -6.80 -6.16
N ASN A 365 2.08 -6.27 -7.36
CA ASN A 365 1.46 -5.02 -7.80
C ASN A 365 0.11 -5.22 -8.51
N THR A 366 -0.51 -6.38 -8.33
CA THR A 366 -1.78 -6.77 -8.96
C THR A 366 -3.01 -6.49 -8.09
N PHE A 367 -2.83 -5.87 -6.93
CA PHE A 367 -3.93 -5.50 -6.05
C PHE A 367 -4.80 -4.39 -6.65
N LEU A 368 -6.12 -4.58 -6.59
CA LEU A 368 -7.14 -3.57 -6.90
C LEU A 368 -8.05 -3.35 -5.69
N LEU A 369 -8.64 -2.15 -5.54
CA LEU A 369 -9.59 -1.88 -4.44
C LEU A 369 -10.75 -2.86 -4.43
N ARG A 370 -11.28 -3.20 -5.61
CA ARG A 370 -12.30 -4.26 -5.77
C ARG A 370 -11.91 -5.56 -5.06
N THR A 371 -10.67 -5.99 -5.21
CA THR A 371 -10.18 -7.23 -4.56
C THR A 371 -10.19 -7.10 -3.03
N GLY A 372 -9.82 -5.93 -2.50
CA GLY A 372 -9.89 -5.69 -1.07
C GLY A 372 -11.33 -5.70 -0.53
N TYR A 373 -12.27 -5.16 -1.28
CA TYR A 373 -13.71 -5.24 -0.93
C TYR A 373 -14.21 -6.70 -0.93
N GLN A 374 -13.79 -7.50 -1.90
CA GLN A 374 -14.08 -8.93 -1.94
C GLN A 374 -13.47 -9.69 -0.74
N GLN A 375 -12.29 -9.28 -0.26
CA GLN A 375 -11.72 -9.85 0.98
C GLN A 375 -12.61 -9.56 2.19
N ILE A 376 -13.18 -8.35 2.28
CA ILE A 376 -14.15 -8.00 3.33
C ILE A 376 -15.42 -8.86 3.21
N ASP A 377 -15.93 -9.11 1.99
CA ASP A 377 -17.08 -9.98 1.77
C ASP A 377 -16.82 -11.41 2.27
N GLN A 378 -15.65 -11.97 1.94
CA GLN A 378 -15.23 -13.30 2.40
C GLN A 378 -15.12 -13.37 3.94
N PHE A 379 -14.55 -12.31 4.54
CA PHE A 379 -14.44 -12.19 5.98
C PHE A 379 -15.82 -12.17 6.65
N VAL A 380 -16.72 -11.31 6.19
CA VAL A 380 -18.09 -11.19 6.76
C VAL A 380 -18.84 -12.50 6.61
N ALA A 381 -18.84 -13.12 5.45
CA ALA A 381 -19.52 -14.39 5.21
C ALA A 381 -19.05 -15.50 6.19
N ALA A 382 -17.72 -15.57 6.42
CA ALA A 382 -17.16 -16.57 7.33
C ALA A 382 -17.47 -16.33 8.83
N TYR A 383 -17.73 -15.07 9.21
CA TYR A 383 -17.97 -14.69 10.60
C TYR A 383 -19.45 -14.44 10.92
N ALA A 384 -20.31 -14.21 9.92
CA ALA A 384 -21.76 -14.08 10.11
C ALA A 384 -22.39 -15.39 10.60
N ASP A 385 -21.93 -16.53 10.08
CA ASP A 385 -22.41 -17.86 10.42
C ASP A 385 -21.74 -18.45 11.69
N ALA A 386 -20.82 -17.73 12.33
CA ALA A 386 -20.10 -18.15 13.52
C ALA A 386 -20.62 -17.48 14.83
N PRO A 387 -21.94 -17.51 15.11
CA PRO A 387 -22.50 -16.72 16.21
C PRO A 387 -22.15 -17.26 17.60
N ARG A 388 -21.53 -18.43 17.78
CA ARG A 388 -21.44 -19.09 19.09
C ARG A 388 -20.28 -20.05 19.31
N LEU A 389 -19.20 -20.02 18.58
CA LEU A 389 -18.11 -20.99 18.81
C LEU A 389 -17.29 -20.77 20.08
N LEU A 390 -17.73 -19.91 21.00
CA LEU A 390 -17.05 -19.66 22.28
C LEU A 390 -17.98 -19.73 23.53
N SER A 391 -19.09 -20.44 23.48
CA SER A 391 -19.95 -20.62 24.67
C SER A 391 -20.07 -22.08 25.15
N THR A 392 -19.15 -22.96 24.80
CA THR A 392 -19.13 -24.34 25.38
C THR A 392 -17.75 -24.64 25.91
N GLY A 393 -17.53 -24.25 27.13
CA GLY A 393 -16.50 -24.70 28.04
C GLY A 393 -17.10 -24.75 29.42
N THR A 394 -17.89 -25.79 29.72
CA THR A 394 -18.09 -26.29 31.09
C THR A 394 -16.90 -27.15 31.48
#